data_4d19beb05bf54e81a1b5ca9e1f931136
#
_entry.id   4d19beb05bf54e81a1b5ca9e1f931136
#
_cell.length_a   1.000
_cell.length_b   1.000
_cell.length_c   1.000
_cell.angle_alpha   90.00
_cell.angle_beta   90.00
_cell.angle_gamma   90.00
#
_symmetry.space_group_name_H-M   'P 1'
#
loop_
_entity.id
_entity.type
_entity.pdbx_description
1 polymer ?
#
loop_
_entity_poly.entity_id
_entity_poly.type
_entity_poly.pdbx_seq_one_letter_code
_entity_poly.pdbx_strand_id
1 'polypeptide(L)'
;MIIKKYFTTLFICLGVLIGNMVLAASSASAADAWVYEKNGIDTYVVTDSVNYNTGFKAGYAIVDIKHVHHNSGSLVSRRTFSFNHLIDAGINTISIWDEVNKFSLGTIDDNPEGAAIYSWLKANE
;
A
#
# COMPACT_ATOMS: atom_id res chain seq x y z
N MET A 1 16.55 42.29 7.75
CA MET A 1 16.39 41.26 8.79
C MET A 1 15.30 40.26 8.42
N ILE A 2 14.15 40.71 7.98
CA ILE A 2 13.06 39.84 7.54
C ILE A 2 13.49 38.94 6.38
N ILE A 3 14.21 39.51 5.41
CA ILE A 3 14.72 38.76 4.26
C ILE A 3 15.66 37.63 4.70
N LYS A 4 16.51 37.89 5.65
CA LYS A 4 17.42 36.91 6.20
C LYS A 4 16.69 35.76 6.87
N LYS A 5 15.60 36.06 7.56
CA LYS A 5 14.76 35.05 8.19
C LYS A 5 14.07 34.13 7.16
N TYR A 6 13.53 34.73 6.13
CA TYR A 6 12.88 33.96 5.07
C TYR A 6 13.86 33.12 4.28
N PHE A 7 15.02 33.63 4.04
CA PHE A 7 16.09 32.92 3.36
C PHE A 7 16.51 31.67 4.16
N THR A 8 16.65 31.81 5.46
CA THR A 8 16.99 30.67 6.33
C THR A 8 15.90 29.62 6.31
N THR A 9 14.64 30.04 6.36
CA THR A 9 13.52 29.12 6.29
C THR A 9 13.49 28.36 4.97
N LEU A 10 13.72 29.06 3.87
CA LEU A 10 13.77 28.43 2.55
C LEU A 10 14.90 27.41 2.49
N PHE A 11 16.04 27.71 3.06
CA PHE A 11 17.17 26.79 3.08
C PHE A 11 16.89 25.52 3.87
N ILE A 12 16.20 25.63 4.99
CA ILE A 12 15.78 24.50 5.79
C ILE A 12 14.81 23.62 5.01
N CYS A 13 13.83 24.21 4.35
CA CYS A 13 12.88 23.48 3.53
C CYS A 13 13.57 22.70 2.41
N LEU A 14 14.56 23.31 1.78
CA LEU A 14 15.32 22.66 0.72
C LEU A 14 16.13 21.48 1.26
N GLY A 15 16.74 21.65 2.43
CA GLY A 15 17.48 20.57 3.07
C GLY A 15 16.60 19.38 3.43
N VAL A 16 15.41 19.64 3.95
CA VAL A 16 14.44 18.59 4.25
C VAL A 16 14.03 17.86 2.98
N LEU A 17 13.82 18.58 1.89
CA LEU A 17 13.45 17.99 0.63
C LEU A 17 14.52 17.03 0.11
N ILE A 18 15.78 17.41 0.19
CA ILE A 18 16.90 16.57 -0.21
C ILE A 18 16.99 15.34 0.69
N GLY A 19 16.80 15.50 1.99
CA GLY A 19 16.76 14.38 2.92
C GLY A 19 15.67 13.39 2.59
N ASN A 20 14.48 13.87 2.23
CA ASN A 20 13.37 13.02 1.83
C ASN A 20 13.67 12.29 0.53
N MET A 21 14.37 12.89 -0.40
CA MET A 21 14.77 12.22 -1.63
C MET A 21 15.72 11.06 -1.37
N VAL A 22 16.64 11.20 -0.44
CA VAL A 22 17.52 10.11 -0.04
C VAL A 22 16.72 9.00 0.62
N LEU A 23 15.76 9.33 1.47
CA LEU A 23 14.88 8.34 2.09
C LEU A 23 13.93 7.71 1.07
N ALA A 24 13.52 8.44 0.06
CA ALA A 24 12.70 7.90 -1.01
C ALA A 24 13.42 6.87 -1.88
N ALA A 25 14.75 6.83 -1.81
CA ALA A 25 15.53 5.74 -2.38
C ALA A 25 15.31 4.43 -1.63
N SER A 26 14.71 4.45 -0.45
CA SER A 26 14.24 3.27 0.25
C SER A 26 12.94 2.75 -0.41
N SER A 27 12.32 1.75 0.17
CA SER A 27 11.27 0.96 -0.46
C SER A 27 9.92 1.64 -0.56
N ALA A 28 9.62 2.60 0.32
CA ALA A 28 8.34 3.32 0.33
C ALA A 28 8.52 4.70 -0.29
N SER A 29 7.60 5.11 -1.14
CA SER A 29 7.59 6.43 -1.77
C SER A 29 6.42 7.25 -1.27
N ALA A 30 6.37 8.54 -1.64
CA ALA A 30 5.25 9.43 -1.30
C ALA A 30 3.93 8.97 -1.95
N ALA A 31 3.99 8.18 -3.01
CA ALA A 31 2.81 7.63 -3.66
C ALA A 31 2.30 6.35 -2.98
N ASP A 32 3.04 5.77 -2.04
CA ASP A 32 2.62 4.58 -1.33
C ASP A 32 1.76 4.95 -0.12
N ALA A 33 0.68 4.21 0.11
CA ALA A 33 -0.22 4.45 1.22
C ALA A 33 -0.05 3.38 2.29
N TRP A 34 0.28 3.78 3.51
CA TRP A 34 0.35 2.87 4.65
C TRP A 34 -1.06 2.41 5.02
N VAL A 35 -1.26 1.12 5.22
CA VAL A 35 -2.57 0.57 5.56
C VAL A 35 -2.55 -0.36 6.77
N TYR A 36 -1.42 -0.98 7.11
CA TYR A 36 -1.40 -2.02 8.13
C TYR A 36 0.02 -2.21 8.69
N GLU A 37 0.09 -2.69 9.93
CA GLU A 37 1.37 -3.03 10.56
C GLU A 37 1.18 -4.27 11.42
N LYS A 38 2.13 -5.19 11.37
CA LYS A 38 2.16 -6.36 12.24
C LYS A 38 3.61 -6.82 12.42
N ASN A 39 3.99 -7.03 13.67
CA ASN A 39 5.31 -7.59 14.02
C ASN A 39 6.48 -6.80 13.41
N GLY A 40 6.37 -5.47 13.36
CA GLY A 40 7.43 -4.62 12.83
C GLY A 40 7.49 -4.55 11.30
N ILE A 41 6.49 -5.08 10.62
CA ILE A 41 6.37 -5.02 9.17
C ILE A 41 5.19 -4.13 8.80
N ASP A 42 5.48 -3.07 8.05
CA ASP A 42 4.46 -2.17 7.50
C ASP A 42 3.99 -2.65 6.15
N THR A 43 2.69 -2.55 5.91
CA THR A 43 2.07 -2.82 4.63
C THR A 43 1.69 -1.52 3.94
N TYR A 44 2.18 -1.34 2.73
CA TYR A 44 1.86 -0.18 1.88
C TYR A 44 1.14 -0.62 0.63
N VAL A 45 0.12 0.14 0.25
CA VAL A 45 -0.50 0.04 -1.07
C VAL A 45 0.27 0.94 -2.03
N VAL A 46 0.70 0.38 -3.16
CA VAL A 46 1.31 1.17 -4.24
C VAL A 46 0.17 1.82 -5.01
N THR A 47 -0.08 3.10 -4.75
CA THR A 47 -1.32 3.75 -5.15
C THR A 47 -1.52 3.85 -6.66
N ASP A 48 -0.45 3.99 -7.43
CA ASP A 48 -0.52 4.05 -8.88
C ASP A 48 -0.64 2.68 -9.56
N SER A 49 -0.58 1.59 -8.79
CA SER A 49 -0.74 0.23 -9.30
C SER A 49 -2.18 -0.26 -9.24
N VAL A 50 -3.09 0.48 -8.62
CA VAL A 50 -4.46 0.03 -8.40
C VAL A 50 -5.21 -0.05 -9.72
N ASN A 51 -5.82 -1.18 -9.98
CA ASN A 51 -6.68 -1.38 -11.13
C ASN A 51 -8.01 -1.98 -10.65
N TYR A 52 -9.04 -1.17 -10.66
CA TYR A 52 -10.40 -1.63 -10.42
C TYR A 52 -10.94 -2.18 -11.74
N ASN A 53 -11.85 -3.11 -11.69
CA ASN A 53 -12.44 -3.71 -12.89
C ASN A 53 -11.41 -4.49 -13.72
N THR A 54 -11.02 -5.64 -13.20
CA THR A 54 -9.98 -6.47 -13.78
C THR A 54 -10.40 -7.25 -15.03
N GLY A 55 -11.63 -7.07 -15.51
CA GLY A 55 -12.15 -7.79 -16.67
C GLY A 55 -12.68 -9.19 -16.36
N PHE A 56 -12.51 -9.69 -15.13
CA PHE A 56 -13.06 -10.96 -14.70
C PHE A 56 -14.42 -10.75 -14.04
N LYS A 57 -15.35 -11.69 -14.22
CA LYS A 57 -16.70 -11.58 -13.66
C LYS A 57 -16.74 -11.27 -12.17
N ALA A 58 -15.85 -11.89 -11.39
CA ALA A 58 -15.78 -11.74 -9.95
C ALA A 58 -14.72 -10.74 -9.50
N GLY A 59 -13.94 -10.20 -10.42
CA GLY A 59 -12.82 -9.32 -10.09
C GLY A 59 -13.28 -7.98 -9.54
N TYR A 60 -12.71 -7.56 -8.42
CA TYR A 60 -12.92 -6.25 -7.86
C TYR A 60 -11.73 -5.32 -8.14
N ALA A 61 -10.53 -5.72 -7.71
CA ALA A 61 -9.34 -4.91 -7.90
C ALA A 61 -8.07 -5.76 -7.90
N ILE A 62 -7.04 -5.28 -8.58
CA ILE A 62 -5.66 -5.78 -8.49
C ILE A 62 -4.79 -4.61 -8.03
N VAL A 63 -3.85 -4.88 -7.15
CA VAL A 63 -3.00 -3.85 -6.57
C VAL A 63 -1.66 -4.43 -6.13
N ASP A 64 -0.60 -3.65 -6.28
CA ASP A 64 0.71 -4.00 -5.74
C ASP A 64 0.81 -3.58 -4.29
N ILE A 65 1.42 -4.45 -3.49
CA ILE A 65 1.61 -4.29 -2.05
C ILE A 65 3.10 -4.38 -1.76
N LYS A 66 3.58 -3.47 -0.93
CA LYS A 66 4.94 -3.51 -0.39
C LYS A 66 4.89 -3.83 1.09
N HIS A 67 5.75 -4.75 1.51
CA HIS A 67 6.06 -4.99 2.91
C HIS A 67 7.41 -4.39 3.22
N VAL A 68 7.48 -3.58 4.26
CA VAL A 68 8.64 -2.77 4.58
C VAL A 68 8.93 -2.91 6.08
N HIS A 69 10.19 -3.04 6.46
CA HIS A 69 10.58 -3.01 7.87
C HIS A 69 10.23 -1.65 8.48
N HIS A 70 9.46 -1.67 9.55
CA HIS A 70 8.96 -0.44 10.20
C HIS A 70 10.11 0.49 10.61
N ASN A 71 11.15 -0.04 11.21
CA ASN A 71 12.23 0.76 11.78
C ASN A 71 13.25 1.24 10.74
N SER A 72 13.59 0.40 9.76
CA SER A 72 14.64 0.71 8.79
C SER A 72 14.12 1.25 7.47
N GLY A 73 12.85 1.02 7.15
CA GLY A 73 12.28 1.36 5.87
C GLY A 73 12.74 0.45 4.73
N SER A 74 13.46 -0.64 5.02
CA SER A 74 13.96 -1.53 3.98
C SER A 74 12.86 -2.47 3.48
N LEU A 75 12.90 -2.75 2.19
CA LEU A 75 11.91 -3.61 1.54
C LEU A 75 12.05 -5.05 1.99
N VAL A 76 10.95 -5.65 2.45
CA VAL A 76 10.86 -7.08 2.72
C VAL A 76 10.40 -7.82 1.47
N SER A 77 9.31 -7.36 0.87
CA SER A 77 8.76 -7.98 -0.34
C SER A 77 7.84 -7.02 -1.08
N ARG A 78 7.66 -7.27 -2.35
CA ARG A 78 6.63 -6.63 -3.18
C ARG A 78 5.81 -7.74 -3.82
N ARG A 79 4.49 -7.62 -3.74
CA ARG A 79 3.55 -8.62 -4.23
C ARG A 79 2.38 -7.96 -4.93
N THR A 80 1.70 -8.72 -5.75
CA THR A 80 0.46 -8.27 -6.41
C THR A 80 -0.68 -9.09 -5.86
N PHE A 81 -1.67 -8.42 -5.27
CA PHE A 81 -2.87 -9.07 -4.74
C PHE A 81 -4.06 -8.77 -5.62
N SER A 82 -4.86 -9.79 -5.90
CA SER A 82 -6.16 -9.61 -6.54
C SER A 82 -7.28 -9.85 -5.51
N PHE A 83 -8.28 -8.99 -5.58
CA PHE A 83 -9.46 -9.02 -4.73
C PHE A 83 -10.66 -9.36 -5.59
N ASN A 84 -11.39 -10.40 -5.23
CA ASN A 84 -12.47 -10.94 -6.03
C ASN A 84 -13.72 -11.16 -5.18
N HIS A 85 -14.88 -10.86 -5.75
CA HIS A 85 -16.15 -11.15 -5.09
C HIS A 85 -16.33 -12.65 -4.99
N LEU A 86 -16.58 -13.12 -3.78
CA LEU A 86 -16.90 -14.52 -3.51
C LEU A 86 -18.35 -14.59 -3.06
N ILE A 87 -19.20 -15.14 -3.94
CA ILE A 87 -20.64 -15.34 -3.68
C ILE A 87 -20.94 -16.81 -3.90
N ASP A 88 -21.16 -17.53 -2.82
CA ASP A 88 -21.43 -18.98 -2.88
C ASP A 88 -22.21 -19.40 -1.64
N ALA A 89 -23.31 -20.14 -1.86
CA ALA A 89 -24.09 -20.79 -0.81
C ALA A 89 -24.42 -19.89 0.41
N GLY A 90 -24.77 -18.62 0.16
CA GLY A 90 -25.07 -17.66 1.20
C GLY A 90 -23.86 -16.88 1.72
N ILE A 91 -22.67 -17.18 1.24
CA ILE A 91 -21.47 -16.42 1.54
C ILE A 91 -21.35 -15.25 0.56
N ASN A 92 -21.10 -14.07 1.08
CA ASN A 92 -20.85 -12.88 0.27
C ASN A 92 -19.70 -12.11 0.91
N THR A 93 -18.50 -12.28 0.35
CA THR A 93 -17.30 -11.68 0.87
C THR A 93 -16.30 -11.39 -0.26
N ILE A 94 -15.10 -11.01 0.10
CA ILE A 94 -14.00 -10.76 -0.85
C ILE A 94 -12.90 -11.79 -0.59
N SER A 95 -12.54 -12.55 -1.61
CA SER A 95 -11.40 -13.45 -1.57
C SER A 95 -10.15 -12.73 -2.07
N ILE A 96 -8.99 -13.14 -1.56
CA ILE A 96 -7.71 -12.51 -1.85
C ILE A 96 -6.76 -13.57 -2.42
N TRP A 97 -6.11 -13.23 -3.49
CA TRP A 97 -5.16 -14.10 -4.18
C TRP A 97 -3.83 -13.40 -4.38
N ASP A 98 -2.74 -14.07 -4.07
CA ASP A 98 -1.39 -13.61 -4.36
C ASP A 98 -1.02 -14.00 -5.79
N GLU A 99 -0.96 -13.02 -6.68
CA GLU A 99 -0.69 -13.25 -8.10
C GLU A 99 0.78 -13.61 -8.37
N VAL A 100 1.68 -13.26 -7.48
CA VAL A 100 3.11 -13.56 -7.63
C VAL A 100 3.38 -15.00 -7.24
N ASN A 101 2.92 -15.41 -6.06
CA ASN A 101 3.18 -16.73 -5.51
C ASN A 101 2.10 -17.77 -5.86
N LYS A 102 1.01 -17.34 -6.48
CA LYS A 102 -0.06 -18.20 -6.99
C LYS A 102 -0.73 -19.05 -5.92
N PHE A 103 -1.15 -18.41 -4.82
CA PHE A 103 -1.92 -19.05 -3.79
C PHE A 103 -2.96 -18.13 -3.15
N SER A 104 -3.97 -18.74 -2.54
CA SER A 104 -5.02 -18.01 -1.83
C SER A 104 -4.53 -17.45 -0.51
N LEU A 105 -4.92 -16.23 -0.22
CA LEU A 105 -4.70 -15.59 1.06
C LEU A 105 -5.96 -15.58 1.94
N GLY A 106 -6.97 -16.35 1.56
CA GLY A 106 -8.25 -16.40 2.27
C GLY A 106 -9.19 -15.29 1.85
N THR A 107 -9.97 -14.81 2.79
CA THR A 107 -10.92 -13.72 2.58
C THR A 107 -10.62 -12.55 3.50
N ILE A 108 -11.28 -11.43 3.26
CA ILE A 108 -11.15 -10.26 4.15
C ILE A 108 -11.68 -10.55 5.56
N ASP A 109 -12.49 -11.59 5.75
CA ASP A 109 -13.04 -11.94 7.05
C ASP A 109 -12.01 -12.63 7.95
N ASP A 110 -11.05 -13.33 7.38
CA ASP A 110 -10.02 -14.06 8.11
C ASP A 110 -8.60 -13.54 7.89
N ASN A 111 -8.44 -12.46 7.13
CA ASN A 111 -7.15 -11.86 6.85
C ASN A 111 -7.18 -10.35 7.19
N PRO A 112 -6.71 -9.97 8.38
CA PRO A 112 -6.74 -8.55 8.80
C PRO A 112 -5.97 -7.61 7.89
N GLU A 113 -4.84 -8.03 7.35
CA GLU A 113 -4.08 -7.23 6.37
C GLU A 113 -4.90 -7.03 5.11
N GLY A 114 -5.48 -8.10 4.59
CA GLY A 114 -6.35 -8.05 3.41
C GLY A 114 -7.56 -7.16 3.64
N ALA A 115 -8.15 -7.21 4.83
CA ALA A 115 -9.27 -6.34 5.19
C ALA A 115 -8.86 -4.87 5.20
N ALA A 116 -7.66 -4.55 5.70
CA ALA A 116 -7.15 -3.18 5.71
C ALA A 116 -6.89 -2.66 4.30
N ILE A 117 -6.31 -3.49 3.44
CA ILE A 117 -6.09 -3.14 2.02
C ILE A 117 -7.44 -2.91 1.32
N TYR A 118 -8.38 -3.80 1.54
CA TYR A 118 -9.72 -3.69 0.95
C TYR A 118 -10.43 -2.41 1.40
N SER A 119 -10.35 -2.07 2.67
CA SER A 119 -10.93 -0.82 3.21
C SER A 119 -10.32 0.40 2.53
N TRP A 120 -9.01 0.40 2.32
CA TRP A 120 -8.34 1.47 1.59
C TRP A 120 -8.83 1.53 0.14
N LEU A 121 -8.94 0.39 -0.53
CA LEU A 121 -9.43 0.32 -1.91
C LEU A 121 -10.83 0.88 -2.04
N LYS A 122 -11.73 0.53 -1.11
CA LYS A 122 -13.11 1.04 -1.10
C LYS A 122 -13.16 2.55 -0.87
N ALA A 123 -12.32 3.06 0.00
CA ALA A 123 -12.30 4.48 0.33
C ALA A 123 -11.73 5.34 -0.81
N ASN A 124 -10.94 4.75 -1.71
CA ASN A 124 -10.25 5.45 -2.80
C ASN A 124 -10.76 5.04 -4.19
N GLU A 125 -11.86 4.34 -4.24
CA GLU A 125 -12.52 3.91 -5.46
C GLU A 125 -13.07 5.07 -6.29
#